data_4a1db2b73ebd9301145126846cbc26cb
#
_entry.id   4a1db2b73ebd9301145126846cbc26cb
#
_cell.length_a   1.000
_cell.length_b   1.000
_cell.length_c   1.000
_cell.angle_alpha   90.00
_cell.angle_beta   90.00
_cell.angle_gamma   90.00
#
_symmetry.space_group_name_H-M   'P 1'
#
loop_
_entity.id
_entity.type
_entity.pdbx_description
1 polymer ?
#
loop_
_entity_poly.entity_id
_entity_poly.type
_entity_poly.pdbx_seq_one_letter_code
_entity_poly.pdbx_strand_id
1 'polypeptide(L)'
;MKKVLKLMLALVMSCAIAGCSSSSKNDADVTITIGTSPDYAPYESLNKKGEIVGFDVDMAKLFEGYLSDMEGKTYSLEFKQMDFDNIVTQIQGDQIDLGISGFTY
;
A
#
# COMPACT_ATOMS: atom_id res chain seq x y z
N MET A 1 -51.39 -17.30 -18.54
CA MET A 1 -50.78 -16.13 -17.88
C MET A 1 -49.87 -16.46 -16.70
N LYS A 2 -50.08 -17.56 -15.98
CA LYS A 2 -49.23 -17.93 -14.86
C LYS A 2 -47.83 -18.42 -15.26
N LYS A 3 -47.62 -18.84 -16.49
CA LYS A 3 -46.31 -19.33 -16.98
C LYS A 3 -45.38 -18.19 -17.44
N VAL A 4 -45.92 -17.04 -17.80
CA VAL A 4 -45.13 -15.88 -18.24
C VAL A 4 -44.58 -15.12 -17.05
N LEU A 5 -45.32 -15.13 -15.96
CA LEU A 5 -44.87 -14.46 -14.71
C LEU A 5 -43.68 -15.20 -14.04
N LYS A 6 -43.60 -16.51 -14.26
CA LYS A 6 -42.45 -17.29 -13.74
C LYS A 6 -41.20 -17.15 -14.59
N LEU A 7 -41.34 -16.80 -15.87
CA LEU A 7 -40.16 -16.55 -16.72
C LEU A 7 -39.58 -15.14 -16.53
N MET A 8 -40.40 -14.19 -16.10
CA MET A 8 -39.89 -12.84 -15.79
C MET A 8 -39.13 -12.73 -14.47
N LEU A 9 -39.40 -13.64 -13.55
CA LEU A 9 -38.72 -13.63 -12.25
C LEU A 9 -37.34 -14.28 -12.29
N ALA A 10 -37.02 -15.01 -13.36
CA ALA A 10 -35.69 -15.64 -13.51
C ALA A 10 -34.67 -14.76 -14.25
N LEU A 11 -35.08 -13.61 -14.77
CA LEU A 11 -34.20 -12.75 -15.57
C LEU A 11 -33.65 -11.54 -14.81
N VAL A 12 -33.97 -11.39 -13.52
CA VAL A 12 -33.55 -10.24 -12.72
C VAL A 12 -32.36 -10.57 -11.78
N MET A 13 -31.87 -11.79 -11.80
CA MET A 13 -30.85 -12.24 -10.86
C MET A 13 -29.48 -12.47 -11.48
N SER A 14 -29.20 -11.83 -12.62
CA SER A 14 -27.89 -11.97 -13.30
C SER A 14 -27.16 -10.65 -13.52
N CYS A 15 -27.47 -9.65 -12.71
CA CYS A 15 -26.75 -8.38 -12.75
C CYS A 15 -26.24 -8.02 -11.38
N ALA A 16 -25.23 -8.69 -10.90
CA ALA A 16 -24.35 -8.11 -9.92
C ALA A 16 -23.26 -9.10 -9.56
N ILE A 17 -22.21 -9.13 -10.27
CA ILE A 17 -20.89 -9.19 -9.68
C ILE A 17 -19.90 -8.67 -10.73
N ALA A 18 -20.05 -7.44 -11.10
CA ALA A 18 -18.91 -6.68 -11.52
C ALA A 18 -18.40 -6.00 -10.23
N GLY A 19 -17.86 -6.78 -9.34
CA GLY A 19 -17.04 -6.27 -8.27
C GLY A 19 -15.85 -5.61 -8.93
N CYS A 20 -15.91 -4.31 -9.12
CA CYS A 20 -14.78 -3.52 -9.52
C CYS A 20 -13.76 -3.56 -8.39
N SER A 21 -12.90 -4.54 -8.42
CA SER A 21 -11.62 -4.43 -7.75
C SER A 21 -10.72 -3.56 -8.62
N SER A 22 -10.96 -2.29 -8.65
CA SER A 22 -9.99 -1.31 -9.07
C SER A 22 -9.13 -0.97 -7.87
N SER A 23 -8.39 -1.90 -7.39
CA SER A 23 -7.29 -1.63 -6.49
C SER A 23 -6.03 -1.58 -7.31
N SER A 24 -5.21 -0.57 -7.09
CA SER A 24 -3.83 -0.58 -7.46
C SER A 24 -3.25 -1.88 -6.91
N LYS A 25 -2.84 -2.75 -7.81
CA LYS A 25 -2.51 -4.12 -7.47
C LYS A 25 -1.12 -4.17 -6.90
N ASN A 26 -1.11 -4.16 -5.62
CA ASN A 26 -0.03 -4.78 -4.93
C ASN A 26 -0.44 -6.23 -4.70
N ASP A 27 0.03 -7.13 -5.55
CA ASP A 27 -0.24 -8.57 -5.42
C ASP A 27 0.66 -9.24 -4.37
N ALA A 28 1.25 -8.45 -3.47
CA ALA A 28 2.09 -8.95 -2.39
C ALA A 28 1.24 -9.62 -1.31
N ASP A 29 1.76 -10.69 -0.74
CA ASP A 29 1.13 -11.40 0.40
C ASP A 29 1.11 -10.53 1.65
N VAL A 30 2.13 -9.71 1.82
CA VAL A 30 2.29 -8.79 2.96
C VAL A 30 2.71 -7.41 2.47
N THR A 31 1.98 -6.39 2.88
CA THR A 31 2.35 -5.00 2.65
C THR A 31 2.75 -4.35 3.97
N ILE A 32 3.93 -3.73 3.98
CA ILE A 32 4.42 -2.93 5.11
C ILE A 32 4.37 -1.47 4.69
N THR A 33 3.59 -0.68 5.40
CA THR A 33 3.46 0.76 5.13
C THR A 33 4.48 1.54 5.94
N ILE A 34 5.30 2.33 5.26
CA ILE A 34 6.39 3.11 5.84
C ILE A 34 6.06 4.60 5.73
N GLY A 35 5.95 5.25 6.88
CA GLY A 35 5.83 6.72 6.93
C GLY A 35 7.19 7.39 6.79
N THR A 36 7.26 8.42 5.96
CA THR A 36 8.47 9.23 5.77
C THR A 36 8.14 10.68 5.47
N SER A 37 9.03 11.57 5.88
CA SER A 37 9.04 12.98 5.48
C SER A 37 10.15 13.18 4.43
N PRO A 38 9.81 13.28 3.14
CA PRO A 38 10.80 13.26 2.05
C PRO A 38 11.41 14.65 1.79
N ASP A 39 12.00 15.22 2.83
CA ASP A 39 12.66 16.53 2.86
C ASP A 39 14.11 16.46 3.34
N TYR A 40 14.71 15.27 3.32
CA TYR A 40 16.03 15.00 3.88
C TYR A 40 16.96 14.29 2.88
N ALA A 41 17.25 14.96 1.77
CA ALA A 41 18.18 14.44 0.78
C ALA A 41 19.60 14.28 1.36
N PRO A 42 20.34 13.22 0.99
CA PRO A 42 20.08 12.21 -0.03
C PRO A 42 19.34 10.96 0.48
N TYR A 43 18.87 10.97 1.71
CA TYR A 43 18.24 9.81 2.36
C TYR A 43 16.81 9.58 1.87
N GLU A 44 15.98 10.62 1.94
CA GLU A 44 14.65 10.66 1.35
C GLU A 44 14.32 12.04 0.81
N SER A 45 13.82 12.08 -0.40
CA SER A 45 13.39 13.30 -1.07
C SER A 45 12.38 13.02 -2.17
N LEU A 46 11.78 14.06 -2.71
CA LEU A 46 10.91 13.94 -3.88
C LEU A 46 11.71 14.22 -5.14
N ASN A 47 11.56 13.36 -6.14
CA ASN A 47 12.10 13.63 -7.47
C ASN A 47 11.17 14.59 -8.24
N LYS A 48 11.54 14.94 -9.49
CA LYS A 48 10.76 15.85 -10.34
C LYS A 48 9.34 15.35 -10.66
N LYS A 49 9.10 14.04 -10.50
CA LYS A 49 7.79 13.42 -10.71
C LYS A 49 6.96 13.35 -9.43
N GLY A 50 7.50 13.80 -8.30
CA GLY A 50 6.85 13.69 -6.99
C GLY A 50 6.97 12.30 -6.35
N GLU A 51 7.85 11.45 -6.85
CA GLU A 51 8.11 10.13 -6.27
C GLU A 51 9.14 10.24 -5.15
N ILE A 52 8.93 9.46 -4.09
CA ILE A 52 9.87 9.38 -2.97
C ILE A 52 11.08 8.54 -3.41
N VAL A 53 12.26 9.13 -3.32
CA VAL A 53 13.53 8.52 -3.72
C VAL A 53 14.62 8.80 -2.69
N GLY A 54 15.70 8.05 -2.75
CA GLY A 54 16.87 8.25 -1.93
C GLY A 54 17.44 6.96 -1.34
N PHE A 55 18.48 7.11 -0.53
CA PHE A 55 19.19 5.99 0.07
C PHE A 55 18.26 5.10 0.91
N ASP A 56 17.40 5.69 1.73
CA ASP A 56 16.49 4.94 2.61
C ASP A 56 15.45 4.14 1.80
N VAL A 57 14.99 4.69 0.68
CA VAL A 57 14.08 3.99 -0.24
C VAL A 57 14.76 2.80 -0.91
N ASP A 58 15.99 2.97 -1.36
CA ASP A 58 16.77 1.90 -2.00
C ASP A 58 17.09 0.79 -0.99
N MET A 59 17.41 1.14 0.24
CA MET A 59 17.64 0.20 1.33
C MET A 59 16.36 -0.59 1.67
N ALA A 60 15.22 0.07 1.72
CA ALA A 60 13.94 -0.60 1.96
C ALA A 60 13.60 -1.61 0.86
N LYS A 61 13.90 -1.31 -0.40
CA LYS A 61 13.71 -2.25 -1.51
C LYS A 61 14.59 -3.49 -1.40
N LEU A 62 15.82 -3.33 -0.96
CA LEU A 62 16.70 -4.48 -0.68
C LEU A 62 16.14 -5.33 0.46
N PHE A 63 15.64 -4.68 1.50
CA PHE A 63 15.03 -5.34 2.64
C PHE A 63 13.75 -6.09 2.27
N GLU A 64 12.95 -5.54 1.38
CA GLU A 64 11.78 -6.19 0.79
C GLU A 64 12.13 -7.55 0.17
N GLY A 65 13.17 -7.57 -0.69
CA GLY A 65 13.66 -8.82 -1.28
C GLY A 65 14.16 -9.82 -0.24
N TYR A 66 14.85 -9.32 0.77
CA TYR A 66 15.37 -10.14 1.86
C TYR A 66 14.26 -10.83 2.66
N LEU A 67 13.23 -10.08 3.03
CA LEU A 67 12.07 -10.62 3.74
C LEU A 67 11.33 -11.64 2.90
N SER A 68 11.17 -11.38 1.62
CA SER A 68 10.49 -12.29 0.69
C SER A 68 11.23 -13.63 0.60
N ASP A 69 12.55 -13.60 0.50
CA ASP A 69 13.38 -14.80 0.43
C ASP A 69 13.35 -15.60 1.75
N MET A 70 13.42 -14.92 2.88
CA MET A 70 13.43 -15.55 4.21
C MET A 70 12.10 -16.22 4.56
N GLU A 71 11.00 -15.57 4.24
CA GLU A 71 9.66 -15.98 4.69
C GLU A 71 8.93 -16.85 3.66
N GLY A 72 9.42 -16.92 2.42
CA GLY A 72 8.74 -17.61 1.32
C GLY A 72 7.40 -16.97 0.93
N LYS A 73 7.25 -15.67 1.21
CA LYS A 73 6.08 -14.84 0.90
C LYS A 73 6.53 -13.62 0.12
N THR A 74 5.61 -13.02 -0.62
CA THR A 74 5.88 -11.75 -1.31
C THR A 74 5.65 -10.60 -0.35
N TYR A 75 6.67 -9.80 -0.10
CA TYR A 75 6.59 -8.56 0.67
C TYR A 75 6.58 -7.35 -0.24
N SER A 76 5.85 -6.32 0.14
CA SER A 76 5.91 -5.01 -0.47
C SER A 76 6.07 -3.95 0.62
N LEU A 77 7.09 -3.13 0.51
CA LEU A 77 7.34 -1.99 1.40
C LEU A 77 6.92 -0.71 0.68
N GLU A 78 5.85 -0.09 1.18
CA GLU A 78 5.26 1.08 0.56
C GLU A 78 5.51 2.33 1.39
N PHE A 79 6.16 3.32 0.79
CA PHE A 79 6.38 4.61 1.42
C PHE A 79 5.16 5.51 1.31
N LYS A 80 4.81 6.11 2.44
CA LYS A 80 3.74 7.10 2.56
C LYS A 80 4.31 8.42 3.05
N GLN A 81 4.13 9.46 2.24
CA GLN A 81 4.55 10.80 2.60
C GLN A 81 3.69 11.38 3.72
N MET A 82 4.35 11.97 4.71
CA MET A 82 3.70 12.72 5.78
C MET A 82 4.68 13.71 6.42
N ASP A 83 4.18 14.62 7.22
CA ASP A 83 5.01 15.49 8.02
C ASP A 83 5.76 14.67 9.08
N PHE A 84 7.02 15.02 9.33
CA PHE A 84 7.88 14.31 10.27
C PHE A 84 7.25 14.14 11.65
N ASP A 85 6.63 15.19 12.17
CA ASP A 85 5.99 15.18 13.50
C ASP A 85 4.80 14.23 13.61
N ASN A 86 4.23 13.82 12.49
CA ASN A 86 3.09 12.91 12.44
C ASN A 86 3.48 11.44 12.41
N ILE A 87 4.72 11.10 12.06
CA ILE A 87 5.14 9.70 11.83
C ILE A 87 4.89 8.84 13.08
N VAL A 88 5.38 9.27 14.24
CA VAL A 88 5.22 8.51 15.49
C VAL A 88 3.75 8.36 15.88
N THR A 89 2.97 9.42 15.74
CA THR A 89 1.52 9.38 16.03
C THR A 89 0.78 8.41 15.10
N GLN A 90 1.17 8.35 13.83
CA GLN A 90 0.57 7.42 12.86
C GLN A 90 0.93 5.96 13.17
N ILE A 91 2.13 5.69 13.68
CA ILE A 91 2.53 4.36 14.17
C ILE A 91 1.70 3.97 15.40
N GLN A 92 1.58 4.87 16.36
CA GLN A 92 0.81 4.64 17.58
C GLN A 92 -0.69 4.41 17.31
N GLY A 93 -1.21 5.01 16.25
CA GLY A 93 -2.59 4.86 15.81
C GLY A 93 -2.80 3.71 14.80
N ASP A 94 -1.82 2.84 14.61
CA ASP A 94 -1.89 1.70 13.66
C ASP A 94 -2.22 2.11 12.21
N GLN A 95 -1.88 3.34 11.82
CA GLN A 95 -2.10 3.84 10.46
C GLN A 95 -0.96 3.51 9.50
N ILE A 96 0.23 3.32 10.03
CA ILE A 96 1.43 2.84 9.35
C ILE A 96 2.15 1.85 10.25
N ASP A 97 2.96 1.00 9.65
CA ASP A 97 3.66 -0.07 10.36
C ASP A 97 5.03 0.38 10.88
N LEU A 98 5.68 1.28 10.17
CA LEU A 98 7.07 1.62 10.35
C LEU A 98 7.33 3.07 9.94
N GLY A 99 8.27 3.72 10.59
CA GLY A 99 8.79 5.03 10.20
C GLY A 99 10.25 4.93 9.76
N ILE A 100 10.55 5.47 8.60
CA ILE A 100 11.92 5.66 8.12
C ILE A 100 12.06 7.11 7.68
N SER A 101 12.81 7.89 8.42
CA SER A 101 13.02 9.31 8.17
C SER A 101 14.23 9.80 8.96
N GLY A 102 14.48 11.09 8.98
CA GLY A 102 15.61 11.71 9.66
C GLY A 102 15.53 11.68 11.19
N PHE A 103 15.21 10.54 11.78
CA PHE A 103 15.19 10.39 13.24
C PHE A 103 16.58 10.45 13.84
N THR A 104 16.68 11.15 14.97
CA THR A 104 17.88 11.23 15.82
C THR A 104 17.50 10.86 17.26
N TYR A 105 18.45 10.38 18.03
CA TYR A 105 18.31 10.11 19.47
C TYR A 105 19.17 11.06 20.29
#